data_cf7efc30a02c454d8746d5dc56e67fdb
#
_entry.id   cf7efc30a02c454d8746d5dc56e67fdb
#
_cell.length_a   1.000
_cell.length_b   1.000
_cell.length_c   1.000
_cell.angle_alpha   90.00
_cell.angle_beta   90.00
_cell.angle_gamma   90.00
#
_symmetry.space_group_name_H-M   'P 1'
#
loop_
_entity.id
_entity.type
_entity.pdbx_description
1 polymer ?
#
loop_
_entity_poly.entity_id
_entity_poly.type
_entity_poly.pdbx_seq_one_letter_code
_entity_poly.pdbx_strand_id
1 'polypeptide(L)'
;FDSDMKDEEMGEDAKKMKAEMAPFFDMLIHQTMNKYGKIVGMKFVPEIKGADQFLAQSQFTSMEYPKEAVKVGSEWSHSQSVNGMSMEGTYVVKRITKGVVFADFLGKMESGAEGKMTGTVEIDRTSGMIIDMKLNMDASAGGIEMEMIMQMKSKKVN
;
A
#
# COMPACT_ATOMS: atom_id res chain seq x y z
N PHE A 1 -5.85 10.08 -5.43
CA PHE A 1 -5.91 10.33 -6.86
C PHE A 1 -6.70 11.61 -7.06
N ASP A 2 -5.99 12.73 -7.17
CA ASP A 2 -6.60 13.99 -7.61
C ASP A 2 -6.65 13.91 -9.14
N SER A 3 -7.79 13.51 -9.70
CA SER A 3 -7.99 13.45 -11.13
C SER A 3 -8.62 14.76 -11.60
N ASP A 4 -7.82 15.83 -11.67
CA ASP A 4 -8.21 17.09 -12.29
C ASP A 4 -8.19 17.05 -13.84
N MET A 5 -8.08 15.86 -14.45
CA MET A 5 -8.30 15.72 -15.88
C MET A 5 -9.80 15.86 -16.18
N LYS A 6 -10.16 16.90 -16.92
CA LYS A 6 -11.52 17.10 -17.39
C LYS A 6 -11.94 15.95 -18.28
N ASP A 7 -13.14 15.44 -18.09
CA ASP A 7 -13.70 14.29 -18.84
C ASP A 7 -13.70 14.48 -20.37
N GLU A 8 -13.55 15.71 -20.85
CA GLU A 8 -13.51 16.07 -22.29
C GLU A 8 -12.18 15.69 -22.97
N GLU A 9 -11.09 15.51 -22.22
CA GLU A 9 -9.76 15.17 -22.74
C GLU A 9 -9.44 13.67 -22.68
N MET A 10 -10.31 12.87 -22.08
CA MET A 10 -10.09 11.44 -21.92
C MET A 10 -10.62 10.66 -23.13
N GLY A 11 -9.78 9.80 -23.70
CA GLY A 11 -10.20 8.84 -24.72
C GLY A 11 -11.29 7.86 -24.23
N GLU A 12 -12.02 7.25 -25.17
CA GLU A 12 -13.13 6.32 -24.85
C GLU A 12 -12.73 5.19 -23.90
N ASP A 13 -11.52 4.63 -24.07
CA ASP A 13 -11.00 3.55 -23.21
C ASP A 13 -10.74 4.01 -21.77
N ALA A 14 -10.27 5.25 -21.61
CA ALA A 14 -10.04 5.84 -20.29
C ALA A 14 -11.36 6.17 -19.58
N LYS A 15 -12.40 6.60 -20.30
CA LYS A 15 -13.74 6.81 -19.77
C LYS A 15 -14.36 5.50 -19.30
N LYS A 16 -14.20 4.45 -20.10
CA LYS A 16 -14.67 3.10 -19.76
C LYS A 16 -13.98 2.57 -18.50
N MET A 17 -12.65 2.71 -18.42
CA MET A 17 -11.87 2.32 -17.23
C MET A 17 -12.31 3.13 -16.00
N LYS A 18 -12.51 4.43 -16.12
CA LYS A 18 -13.01 5.28 -15.01
C LYS A 18 -14.39 4.84 -14.54
N ALA A 19 -15.30 4.49 -15.46
CA ALA A 19 -16.63 4.00 -15.14
C ALA A 19 -16.59 2.62 -14.44
N GLU A 20 -15.70 1.72 -14.87
CA GLU A 20 -15.49 0.41 -14.25
C GLU A 20 -14.86 0.53 -12.86
N MET A 21 -14.03 1.54 -12.64
CA MET A 21 -13.39 1.83 -11.34
C MET A 21 -14.26 2.66 -10.40
N ALA A 22 -15.29 3.36 -10.89
CA ALA A 22 -16.13 4.23 -10.08
C ALA A 22 -16.69 3.55 -8.81
N PRO A 23 -17.16 2.29 -8.82
CA PRO A 23 -17.63 1.60 -7.62
C PRO A 23 -16.56 1.41 -6.54
N PHE A 24 -15.28 1.50 -6.91
CA PHE A 24 -14.17 1.33 -5.98
C PHE A 24 -13.79 2.61 -5.24
N PHE A 25 -14.16 3.79 -5.76
CA PHE A 25 -13.81 5.07 -5.13
C PHE A 25 -14.64 5.40 -3.88
N ASP A 26 -15.88 4.91 -3.82
CA ASP A 26 -16.79 5.14 -2.69
C ASP A 26 -16.87 3.93 -1.74
N MET A 27 -15.95 2.99 -1.88
CA MET A 27 -15.96 1.75 -1.12
C MET A 27 -15.31 1.93 0.25
N LEU A 28 -16.00 1.46 1.30
CA LEU A 28 -15.39 1.32 2.62
C LEU A 28 -14.74 -0.06 2.75
N ILE A 29 -13.50 -0.05 3.19
CA ILE A 29 -12.75 -1.28 3.44
C ILE A 29 -12.57 -1.42 4.95
N HIS A 30 -13.18 -2.45 5.54
CA HIS A 30 -12.95 -2.82 6.92
C HIS A 30 -11.84 -3.86 6.99
N GLN A 31 -10.71 -3.52 7.59
CA GLN A 31 -9.58 -4.41 7.76
C GLN A 31 -9.47 -4.84 9.22
N THR A 32 -9.28 -6.13 9.45
CA THR A 32 -8.92 -6.69 10.75
C THR A 32 -7.47 -7.10 10.71
N MET A 33 -6.67 -6.55 11.62
CA MET A 33 -5.25 -6.87 11.75
C MET A 33 -4.98 -7.58 13.07
N ASN A 34 -4.04 -8.50 13.07
CA ASN A 34 -3.51 -9.05 14.31
C ASN A 34 -2.50 -8.08 14.95
N LYS A 35 -2.05 -8.40 16.16
CA LYS A 35 -1.07 -7.57 16.92
C LYS A 35 0.29 -7.38 16.24
N TYR A 36 0.58 -8.11 15.19
CA TYR A 36 1.81 -8.01 14.40
C TYR A 36 1.61 -7.28 13.07
N GLY A 37 0.46 -6.61 12.87
CA GLY A 37 0.18 -5.84 11.65
C GLY A 37 -0.31 -6.68 10.46
N LYS A 38 -0.39 -8.01 10.60
CA LYS A 38 -0.88 -8.88 9.53
C LYS A 38 -2.38 -8.75 9.39
N ILE A 39 -2.87 -8.48 8.17
CA ILE A 39 -4.29 -8.48 7.84
C ILE A 39 -4.80 -9.92 7.92
N VAL A 40 -5.77 -10.17 8.83
CA VAL A 40 -6.39 -11.48 9.04
C VAL A 40 -7.84 -11.51 8.57
N GLY A 41 -8.41 -10.39 8.19
CA GLY A 41 -9.75 -10.28 7.63
C GLY A 41 -9.96 -8.95 6.94
N MET A 42 -10.81 -8.96 5.91
CA MET A 42 -11.19 -7.78 5.18
C MET A 42 -12.65 -7.91 4.74
N LYS A 43 -13.38 -6.79 4.80
CA LYS A 43 -14.75 -6.72 4.35
C LYS A 43 -14.95 -5.43 3.57
N PHE A 44 -15.60 -5.55 2.42
CA PHE A 44 -15.97 -4.42 1.58
C PHE A 44 -17.43 -4.03 1.82
N VAL A 45 -17.70 -2.74 1.83
CA VAL A 45 -19.06 -2.20 1.96
C VAL A 45 -19.27 -1.12 0.90
N PRO A 46 -20.16 -1.32 -0.08
CA PRO A 46 -20.97 -2.53 -0.33
C PRO A 46 -20.13 -3.75 -0.77
N GLU A 47 -20.68 -4.95 -0.67
CA GLU A 47 -19.99 -6.16 -1.17
C GLU A 47 -19.82 -6.09 -2.69
N ILE A 48 -18.60 -6.32 -3.16
CA ILE A 48 -18.23 -6.26 -4.56
C ILE A 48 -17.89 -7.66 -5.06
N LYS A 49 -18.48 -8.04 -6.20
CA LYS A 49 -18.08 -9.28 -6.90
C LYS A 49 -16.62 -9.15 -7.36
N GLY A 50 -15.79 -10.15 -7.08
CA GLY A 50 -14.37 -10.13 -7.40
C GLY A 50 -13.50 -9.48 -6.30
N ALA A 51 -14.07 -9.13 -5.15
CA ALA A 51 -13.35 -8.63 -3.99
C ALA A 51 -12.18 -9.53 -3.56
N ASP A 52 -12.27 -10.85 -3.81
CA ASP A 52 -11.19 -11.80 -3.50
C ASP A 52 -9.90 -11.52 -4.29
N GLN A 53 -10.01 -11.06 -5.54
CA GLN A 53 -8.85 -10.64 -6.32
C GLN A 53 -8.24 -9.36 -5.79
N PHE A 54 -9.08 -8.43 -5.33
CA PHE A 54 -8.63 -7.20 -4.70
C PHE A 54 -8.00 -7.47 -3.32
N LEU A 55 -8.54 -8.45 -2.59
CA LEU A 55 -7.95 -8.96 -1.35
C LEU A 55 -6.53 -9.48 -1.56
N ALA A 56 -6.30 -10.24 -2.60
CA ALA A 56 -4.97 -10.74 -2.94
C ALA A 56 -3.98 -9.59 -3.21
N GLN A 57 -4.42 -8.53 -3.91
CA GLN A 57 -3.60 -7.35 -4.17
C GLN A 57 -3.40 -6.48 -2.91
N SER A 58 -4.41 -6.34 -2.06
CA SER A 58 -4.31 -5.53 -0.85
C SER A 58 -3.40 -6.15 0.22
N GLN A 59 -3.11 -7.43 0.13
CA GLN A 59 -2.11 -8.06 0.98
C GLN A 59 -0.71 -7.43 0.77
N PHE A 60 -0.41 -6.85 -0.39
CA PHE A 60 0.83 -6.10 -0.61
C PHE A 60 1.03 -4.91 0.35
N THR A 61 -0.03 -4.43 0.96
CA THR A 61 0.04 -3.34 1.94
C THR A 61 0.11 -3.82 3.39
N SER A 62 0.04 -5.14 3.62
CA SER A 62 0.17 -5.67 4.97
C SER A 62 1.63 -5.67 5.41
N MET A 63 1.92 -4.95 6.48
CA MET A 63 3.24 -4.92 7.10
C MET A 63 3.27 -5.88 8.28
N GLU A 64 4.15 -6.87 8.26
CA GLU A 64 4.41 -7.67 9.45
C GLU A 64 5.47 -6.97 10.31
N TYR A 65 5.08 -6.65 11.54
CA TYR A 65 5.98 -6.03 12.50
C TYR A 65 6.89 -7.05 13.16
N PRO A 66 8.13 -6.66 13.53
CA PRO A 66 8.99 -7.52 14.31
C PRO A 66 8.35 -7.84 15.67
N LYS A 67 8.63 -9.03 16.19
CA LYS A 67 8.14 -9.46 17.51
C LYS A 67 8.82 -8.71 18.65
N GLU A 68 10.02 -8.21 18.40
CA GLU A 68 10.82 -7.45 19.35
C GLU A 68 10.49 -5.96 19.29
N ALA A 69 10.74 -5.27 20.40
CA ALA A 69 10.56 -3.83 20.45
C ALA A 69 11.55 -3.10 19.53
N VAL A 70 11.02 -2.21 18.69
CA VAL A 70 11.83 -1.43 17.78
C VAL A 70 12.42 -0.20 18.47
N LYS A 71 13.61 0.21 18.03
CA LYS A 71 14.31 1.44 18.41
C LYS A 71 14.75 2.18 17.15
N VAL A 72 15.19 3.41 17.30
CA VAL A 72 15.80 4.14 16.18
C VAL A 72 16.99 3.34 15.63
N GLY A 73 17.02 3.14 14.31
CA GLY A 73 17.97 2.29 13.62
C GLY A 73 17.57 0.81 13.54
N SER A 74 16.46 0.40 14.13
CA SER A 74 15.93 -0.96 13.90
C SER A 74 15.52 -1.13 12.44
N GLU A 75 15.82 -2.31 11.91
CA GLU A 75 15.46 -2.71 10.54
C GLU A 75 14.67 -4.00 10.59
N TRP A 76 13.68 -4.12 9.72
CA TRP A 76 13.00 -5.39 9.46
C TRP A 76 12.57 -5.46 7.99
N SER A 77 12.56 -6.67 7.45
CA SER A 77 12.15 -6.93 6.08
C SER A 77 10.85 -7.72 6.05
N HIS A 78 10.10 -7.49 5.01
CA HIS A 78 8.90 -8.23 4.69
C HIS A 78 8.96 -8.62 3.22
N SER A 79 8.65 -9.87 2.92
CA SER A 79 8.55 -10.35 1.55
C SER A 79 7.19 -10.98 1.33
N GLN A 80 6.61 -10.72 0.18
CA GLN A 80 5.30 -11.22 -0.19
C GLN A 80 5.25 -11.57 -1.67
N SER A 81 4.55 -12.65 -1.99
CA SER A 81 4.32 -13.04 -3.38
C SER A 81 2.83 -13.26 -3.60
N VAL A 82 2.27 -12.60 -4.60
CA VAL A 82 0.86 -12.71 -4.99
C VAL A 82 0.76 -12.73 -6.51
N ASN A 83 0.09 -13.75 -7.06
CA ASN A 83 -0.17 -13.88 -8.51
C ASN A 83 1.08 -13.78 -9.40
N GLY A 84 2.23 -14.33 -8.95
CA GLY A 84 3.48 -14.26 -9.69
C GLY A 84 4.24 -12.94 -9.58
N MET A 85 3.71 -11.98 -8.85
CA MET A 85 4.45 -10.78 -8.42
C MET A 85 5.08 -11.03 -7.07
N SER A 86 6.37 -10.76 -6.91
CA SER A 86 7.02 -10.73 -5.62
C SER A 86 7.42 -9.31 -5.25
N MET A 87 7.23 -8.97 -4.01
CA MET A 87 7.65 -7.72 -3.40
C MET A 87 8.48 -8.02 -2.17
N GLU A 88 9.64 -7.43 -2.09
CA GLU A 88 10.48 -7.45 -0.91
C GLU A 88 10.68 -6.00 -0.44
N GLY A 89 10.47 -5.75 0.83
CA GLY A 89 10.62 -4.42 1.41
C GLY A 89 11.34 -4.45 2.73
N THR A 90 12.18 -3.45 2.96
CA THR A 90 12.89 -3.23 4.23
C THR A 90 12.48 -1.88 4.80
N TYR A 91 12.14 -1.89 6.07
CA TYR A 91 11.81 -0.71 6.86
C TYR A 91 12.96 -0.38 7.80
N VAL A 92 13.30 0.91 7.88
CA VAL A 92 14.37 1.42 8.75
C VAL A 92 13.81 2.50 9.64
N VAL A 93 13.77 2.29 10.95
CA VAL A 93 13.23 3.26 11.91
C VAL A 93 14.14 4.48 11.99
N LYS A 94 13.62 5.64 11.64
CA LYS A 94 14.35 6.92 11.68
C LYS A 94 14.07 7.72 12.94
N ARG A 95 12.85 7.68 13.43
CA ARG A 95 12.43 8.46 14.58
C ARG A 95 11.27 7.78 15.29
N ILE A 96 11.26 7.86 16.61
CA ILE A 96 10.14 7.43 17.45
C ILE A 96 9.71 8.59 18.32
N THR A 97 8.41 8.89 18.30
CA THR A 97 7.77 9.84 19.22
C THR A 97 6.90 9.10 20.22
N LYS A 98 6.22 9.86 21.09
CA LYS A 98 5.28 9.28 22.06
C LYS A 98 4.17 8.45 21.38
N GLY A 99 3.70 8.87 20.20
CA GLY A 99 2.56 8.25 19.51
C GLY A 99 2.88 7.61 18.17
N VAL A 100 4.02 7.92 17.53
CA VAL A 100 4.28 7.55 16.15
C VAL A 100 5.70 7.02 15.97
N VAL A 101 5.84 5.95 15.19
CA VAL A 101 7.10 5.47 14.63
C VAL A 101 7.20 5.96 13.19
N PHE A 102 8.32 6.59 12.84
CA PHE A 102 8.66 7.03 11.49
C PHE A 102 9.72 6.09 10.93
N ALA A 103 9.43 5.49 9.79
CA ALA A 103 10.37 4.58 9.12
C ALA A 103 10.52 4.95 7.64
N ASP A 104 11.72 4.78 7.10
CA ASP A 104 11.93 4.75 5.67
C ASP A 104 11.60 3.35 5.15
N PHE A 105 11.13 3.29 3.92
CA PHE A 105 10.85 2.08 3.18
C PHE A 105 11.74 2.00 1.94
N LEU A 106 12.36 0.84 1.76
CA LEU A 106 13.12 0.48 0.57
C LEU A 106 12.59 -0.86 0.08
N GLY A 107 12.08 -0.91 -1.15
CA GLY A 107 11.48 -2.12 -1.69
C GLY A 107 11.95 -2.42 -3.11
N LYS A 108 11.76 -3.69 -3.50
CA LYS A 108 11.91 -4.19 -4.85
C LYS A 108 10.63 -4.94 -5.23
N MET A 109 10.26 -4.83 -6.46
CA MET A 109 9.15 -5.58 -7.05
C MET A 109 9.66 -6.34 -8.27
N GLU A 110 9.30 -7.61 -8.34
CA GLU A 110 9.62 -8.49 -9.48
C GLU A 110 8.31 -9.10 -9.99
N SER A 111 7.90 -8.74 -11.20
CA SER A 111 6.68 -9.26 -11.83
C SER A 111 6.75 -9.18 -13.34
N GLY A 112 7.76 -9.82 -13.95
CA GLY A 112 8.04 -9.62 -15.39
C GLY A 112 8.51 -8.20 -15.74
N ALA A 113 8.48 -7.27 -14.76
CA ALA A 113 9.13 -5.98 -14.75
C ALA A 113 9.92 -5.85 -13.45
N GLU A 114 11.06 -5.23 -13.50
CA GLU A 114 11.82 -4.88 -12.31
C GLU A 114 11.40 -3.49 -11.84
N GLY A 115 11.06 -3.36 -10.56
CA GLY A 115 10.70 -2.09 -9.96
C GLY A 115 11.43 -1.85 -8.64
N LYS A 116 11.79 -0.59 -8.39
CA LYS A 116 12.30 -0.13 -7.10
C LYS A 116 11.26 0.76 -6.44
N MET A 117 11.13 0.62 -5.13
CA MET A 117 10.25 1.44 -4.31
C MET A 117 11.03 2.10 -3.20
N THR A 118 10.79 3.38 -3.00
CA THR A 118 11.35 4.14 -1.87
C THR A 118 10.24 4.96 -1.24
N GLY A 119 10.34 5.22 0.05
CA GLY A 119 9.34 6.06 0.67
C GLY A 119 9.45 6.19 2.18
N THR A 120 8.38 6.70 2.77
CA THR A 120 8.27 6.92 4.21
C THR A 120 6.96 6.35 4.73
N VAL A 121 6.99 5.83 5.95
CA VAL A 121 5.84 5.25 6.62
C VAL A 121 5.74 5.80 8.04
N GLU A 122 4.55 6.23 8.42
CA GLU A 122 4.21 6.64 9.78
C GLU A 122 3.26 5.61 10.39
N ILE A 123 3.63 5.08 11.55
CA ILE A 123 2.91 4.00 12.22
C ILE A 123 2.47 4.48 13.59
N ASP A 124 1.18 4.38 13.88
CA ASP A 124 0.66 4.63 15.22
C ASP A 124 1.15 3.56 16.21
N ARG A 125 1.82 3.98 17.27
CA ARG A 125 2.43 3.06 18.26
C ARG A 125 1.43 2.24 19.07
N THR A 126 0.21 2.73 19.19
CA THR A 126 -0.81 2.11 20.03
C THR A 126 -1.56 1.03 19.28
N SER A 127 -1.94 1.33 18.03
CA SER A 127 -2.73 0.41 17.20
C SER A 127 -1.89 -0.42 16.25
N GLY A 128 -0.66 0.01 15.94
CA GLY A 128 0.13 -0.57 14.86
C GLY A 128 -0.41 -0.22 13.47
N MET A 129 -1.32 0.74 13.34
CA MET A 129 -1.84 1.15 12.04
C MET A 129 -0.86 2.09 11.33
N ILE A 130 -0.71 1.89 10.02
CA ILE A 130 -0.08 2.89 9.16
C ILE A 130 -1.05 4.07 9.06
N ILE A 131 -0.61 5.26 9.45
CA ILE A 131 -1.40 6.49 9.43
C ILE A 131 -1.07 7.41 8.26
N ASP A 132 0.16 7.35 7.78
CA ASP A 132 0.59 8.00 6.53
C ASP A 132 1.65 7.12 5.86
N MET A 133 1.57 6.97 4.54
CA MET A 133 2.57 6.28 3.74
C MET A 133 2.71 7.00 2.41
N LYS A 134 3.94 7.29 2.02
CA LYS A 134 4.29 7.85 0.72
C LYS A 134 5.33 6.96 0.08
N LEU A 135 5.03 6.44 -1.10
CA LEU A 135 5.91 5.58 -1.87
C LEU A 135 6.12 6.17 -3.27
N ASN A 136 7.37 6.20 -3.68
CA ASN A 136 7.76 6.41 -5.07
C ASN A 136 8.15 5.05 -5.64
N MET A 137 7.63 4.71 -6.79
CA MET A 137 7.92 3.47 -7.49
C MET A 137 8.48 3.81 -8.87
N ASP A 138 9.67 3.32 -9.14
CA ASP A 138 10.31 3.35 -10.46
C ASP A 138 10.25 1.94 -11.02
N ALA A 139 9.58 1.73 -12.14
CA ALA A 139 9.44 0.42 -12.78
C ALA A 139 9.82 0.50 -14.25
N SER A 140 10.39 -0.59 -14.77
CA SER A 140 10.71 -0.72 -16.19
C SER A 140 10.12 -2.01 -16.72
N ALA A 141 9.32 -1.91 -17.78
CA ALA A 141 8.73 -3.05 -18.46
C ALA A 141 8.79 -2.87 -19.98
N GLY A 142 9.40 -3.85 -20.69
CA GLY A 142 9.48 -3.81 -22.16
C GLY A 142 10.19 -2.56 -22.73
N GLY A 143 11.10 -1.94 -21.98
CA GLY A 143 11.81 -0.72 -22.37
C GLY A 143 11.04 0.57 -22.11
N ILE A 144 9.90 0.49 -21.44
CA ILE A 144 9.12 1.66 -20.97
C ILE A 144 9.44 1.88 -19.50
N GLU A 145 9.91 3.09 -19.18
CA GLU A 145 10.12 3.52 -17.79
C GLU A 145 8.83 4.17 -17.28
N MET A 146 8.42 3.81 -16.07
CA MET A 146 7.24 4.32 -15.40
C MET A 146 7.61 4.80 -14.02
N GLU A 147 7.20 6.01 -13.67
CA GLU A 147 7.29 6.55 -12.32
C GLU A 147 5.86 6.66 -11.75
N MET A 148 5.68 6.15 -10.53
CA MET A 148 4.40 6.21 -9.83
C MET A 148 4.61 6.71 -8.42
N ILE A 149 3.78 7.66 -7.99
CA ILE A 149 3.73 8.15 -6.61
C ILE A 149 2.44 7.66 -5.98
N MET A 150 2.57 6.92 -4.87
CA MET A 150 1.44 6.46 -4.09
C MET A 150 1.44 7.15 -2.73
N GLN A 151 0.30 7.70 -2.34
CA GLN A 151 0.09 8.22 -1.00
C GLN A 151 -1.13 7.56 -0.39
N MET A 152 -0.99 7.07 0.85
CA MET A 152 -2.08 6.53 1.64
C MET A 152 -2.13 7.26 2.98
N LYS A 153 -3.33 7.66 3.38
CA LYS A 153 -3.61 8.19 4.72
C LYS A 153 -4.73 7.40 5.36
N SER A 154 -4.51 6.99 6.60
CA SER A 154 -5.51 6.27 7.38
C SER A 154 -5.92 7.07 8.59
N LYS A 155 -7.21 7.02 8.91
CA LYS A 155 -7.77 7.67 10.10
C LYS A 155 -8.52 6.63 10.93
N LYS A 156 -8.25 6.61 12.22
CA LYS A 156 -9.03 5.79 13.14
C LYS A 156 -10.44 6.34 13.21
N VAL A 157 -11.42 5.49 12.96
CA VAL A 157 -12.84 5.75 13.18
C VAL A 157 -13.19 5.13 14.52
N ASN A 158 -13.67 5.94 15.47
CA ASN A 158 -14.11 5.49 16.80
C ASN A 158 -15.55 5.01 16.73
#